data_00c067f46d0d83e0a09aeaf64757507c
#
_entry.id   00c067f46d0d83e0a09aeaf64757507c
#
_cell.length_a   1.000
_cell.length_b   1.000
_cell.length_c   1.000
_cell.angle_alpha   90.00
_cell.angle_beta   90.00
_cell.angle_gamma   90.00
#
_symmetry.space_group_name_H-M   'P 1'
#
loop_
_entity.id
_entity.type
_entity.pdbx_description
1 polymer ?
#
loop_
_entity_poly.entity_id
_entity_poly.type
_entity_poly.pdbx_seq_one_letter_code
_entity_poly.pdbx_strand_id
1 'polypeptide(L)'
;MDKIHAMQLFIKVAELESFSRAADFFALPKGSVLRQIQALEHQLGTQLLQRTTRRVKLTPEGMTYYQRAKDVLSNLSELDGLFQQDATSISGKLRIDIPPGIAKSLLLPRLSEFLYQHPGIELELSSHDRPVDILHDGFDCVIRTGALPEDGVIARPLGKLTMVNCASPHYLTRFGYPQSPDDLTSHAIVRYTPHLGVHPLGFEVASVNGVQWFKSGGMLTVNSSENYLTAGLAGLGIIQIPRIAVREALRAGRLIEVLPGYRAEPLSLSLVYPQRRELSRRVNLFMQWLAGVMKEYLD
;
A
#
# COMPACT_ATOMS: atom_id res chain seq x y z
N MET A 1 -29.88 2.39 -24.05
CA MET A 1 -29.20 1.23 -23.45
C MET A 1 -29.02 1.52 -21.96
N ASP A 2 -29.47 0.62 -21.10
CA ASP A 2 -29.14 0.71 -19.68
C ASP A 2 -27.64 0.37 -19.52
N LYS A 3 -26.84 1.40 -19.19
CA LYS A 3 -25.39 1.27 -19.10
C LYS A 3 -24.97 0.41 -17.91
N ILE A 4 -25.72 0.44 -16.81
CA ILE A 4 -25.44 -0.34 -15.61
C ILE A 4 -25.64 -1.82 -15.92
N HIS A 5 -26.78 -2.15 -16.54
CA HIS A 5 -27.05 -3.52 -16.95
C HIS A 5 -26.03 -4.05 -17.99
N ALA A 6 -25.61 -3.20 -18.94
CA ALA A 6 -24.58 -3.57 -19.90
C ALA A 6 -23.20 -3.82 -19.24
N MET A 7 -22.83 -3.05 -18.19
CA MET A 7 -21.63 -3.32 -17.38
C MET A 7 -21.74 -4.66 -16.65
N GLN A 8 -22.90 -4.97 -16.05
CA GLN A 8 -23.12 -6.25 -15.36
C GLN A 8 -22.99 -7.43 -16.33
N LEU A 9 -23.60 -7.33 -17.51
CA LEU A 9 -23.48 -8.34 -18.56
C LEU A 9 -22.04 -8.54 -19.02
N PHE A 10 -21.32 -7.44 -19.27
CA PHE A 10 -19.91 -7.48 -19.69
C PHE A 10 -19.04 -8.16 -18.64
N ILE A 11 -19.17 -7.78 -17.36
CA ILE A 11 -18.42 -8.39 -16.26
C ILE A 11 -18.71 -9.90 -16.21
N LYS A 12 -19.99 -10.30 -16.28
CA LYS A 12 -20.36 -11.72 -16.20
C LYS A 12 -19.86 -12.52 -17.39
N VAL A 13 -19.86 -11.96 -18.60
CA VAL A 13 -19.25 -12.60 -19.79
C VAL A 13 -17.76 -12.77 -19.63
N ALA A 14 -17.06 -11.77 -19.06
CA ALA A 14 -15.63 -11.83 -18.80
C ALA A 14 -15.29 -12.90 -17.74
N GLU A 15 -16.05 -12.96 -16.64
CA GLU A 15 -15.86 -13.96 -15.57
C GLU A 15 -16.09 -15.41 -16.04
N LEU A 16 -17.13 -15.60 -16.85
CA LEU A 16 -17.51 -16.92 -17.34
C LEU A 16 -16.81 -17.29 -18.65
N GLU A 17 -16.06 -16.38 -19.27
CA GLU A 17 -15.45 -16.52 -20.61
C GLU A 17 -16.45 -17.04 -21.68
N SER A 18 -17.75 -16.75 -21.49
CA SER A 18 -18.83 -17.32 -22.30
C SER A 18 -20.09 -16.46 -22.34
N PHE A 19 -20.50 -16.07 -23.54
CA PHE A 19 -21.78 -15.38 -23.76
C PHE A 19 -23.01 -16.25 -23.42
N SER A 20 -22.93 -17.54 -23.68
CA SER A 20 -24.04 -18.45 -23.42
C SER A 20 -24.26 -18.63 -21.91
N ARG A 21 -23.18 -18.90 -21.14
CA ARG A 21 -23.27 -19.05 -19.69
C ARG A 21 -23.70 -17.75 -18.99
N ALA A 22 -23.26 -16.60 -19.50
CA ALA A 22 -23.70 -15.31 -18.98
C ALA A 22 -25.20 -15.04 -19.32
N ALA A 23 -25.64 -15.41 -20.51
CA ALA A 23 -27.02 -15.32 -20.90
C ALA A 23 -27.93 -16.21 -20.00
N ASP A 24 -27.52 -17.44 -19.76
CA ASP A 24 -28.20 -18.36 -18.84
C ASP A 24 -28.28 -17.78 -17.41
N PHE A 25 -27.18 -17.18 -16.92
CA PHE A 25 -27.12 -16.56 -15.59
C PHE A 25 -28.15 -15.42 -15.43
N PHE A 26 -28.33 -14.59 -16.46
CA PHE A 26 -29.29 -13.47 -16.44
C PHE A 26 -30.69 -13.86 -16.99
N ALA A 27 -30.91 -15.09 -17.32
CA ALA A 27 -32.14 -15.57 -17.97
C ALA A 27 -32.51 -14.76 -19.24
N LEU A 28 -31.48 -14.39 -20.04
CA LEU A 28 -31.63 -13.62 -21.27
C LEU A 28 -31.29 -14.45 -22.52
N PRO A 29 -31.85 -14.11 -23.68
CA PRO A 29 -31.41 -14.70 -24.95
C PRO A 29 -29.95 -14.32 -25.23
N LYS A 30 -29.12 -15.28 -25.67
CA LYS A 30 -27.69 -15.03 -26.00
C LYS A 30 -27.48 -13.85 -26.97
N GLY A 31 -28.35 -13.70 -27.97
CA GLY A 31 -28.30 -12.60 -28.92
C GLY A 31 -28.58 -11.23 -28.29
N SER A 32 -29.32 -11.17 -27.18
CA SER A 32 -29.53 -9.93 -26.41
C SER A 32 -28.28 -9.51 -25.68
N VAL A 33 -27.62 -10.43 -24.96
CA VAL A 33 -26.34 -10.16 -24.28
C VAL A 33 -25.28 -9.68 -25.27
N LEU A 34 -25.19 -10.36 -26.42
CA LEU A 34 -24.26 -9.98 -27.48
C LEU A 34 -24.48 -8.55 -27.98
N ARG A 35 -25.74 -8.20 -28.31
CA ARG A 35 -26.11 -6.85 -28.78
C ARG A 35 -25.81 -5.77 -27.77
N GLN A 36 -26.09 -6.03 -26.49
CA GLN A 36 -25.84 -5.04 -25.42
C GLN A 36 -24.35 -4.77 -25.23
N ILE A 37 -23.51 -5.82 -25.26
CA ILE A 37 -22.04 -5.64 -25.17
C ILE A 37 -21.50 -4.95 -26.41
N GLN A 38 -21.98 -5.29 -27.62
CA GLN A 38 -21.60 -4.58 -28.85
C GLN A 38 -21.98 -3.09 -28.80
N ALA A 39 -23.15 -2.76 -28.29
CA ALA A 39 -23.58 -1.38 -28.10
C ALA A 39 -22.72 -0.65 -27.07
N LEU A 40 -22.27 -1.34 -26.01
CA LEU A 40 -21.32 -0.79 -25.03
C LEU A 40 -19.97 -0.51 -25.68
N GLU A 41 -19.39 -1.47 -26.40
CA GLU A 41 -18.13 -1.32 -27.13
C GLU A 41 -18.19 -0.18 -28.17
N HIS A 42 -19.30 -0.08 -28.91
CA HIS A 42 -19.54 1.00 -29.85
C HIS A 42 -19.58 2.38 -29.16
N GLN A 43 -20.27 2.48 -28.01
CA GLN A 43 -20.36 3.72 -27.24
C GLN A 43 -19.00 4.15 -26.68
N LEU A 44 -18.13 3.20 -26.33
CA LEU A 44 -16.80 3.44 -25.81
C LEU A 44 -15.75 3.66 -26.91
N GLY A 45 -16.09 3.36 -28.18
CA GLY A 45 -15.18 3.46 -29.30
C GLY A 45 -14.05 2.42 -29.30
N THR A 46 -14.17 1.36 -28.49
CA THR A 46 -13.14 0.32 -28.37
C THR A 46 -13.73 -1.06 -28.13
N GLN A 47 -13.01 -2.09 -28.54
CA GLN A 47 -13.37 -3.49 -28.25
C GLN A 47 -12.88 -3.86 -26.86
N LEU A 48 -13.78 -4.39 -26.04
CA LEU A 48 -13.49 -4.89 -24.71
C LEU A 48 -13.23 -6.39 -24.68
N LEU A 49 -13.79 -7.13 -25.66
CA LEU A 49 -13.71 -8.58 -25.76
C LEU A 49 -13.14 -9.02 -27.09
N GLN A 50 -12.12 -9.86 -27.04
CA GLN A 50 -11.63 -10.63 -28.19
C GLN A 50 -12.45 -11.93 -28.29
N ARG A 51 -12.99 -12.21 -29.47
CA ARG A 51 -13.78 -13.39 -29.75
C ARG A 51 -12.99 -14.34 -30.64
N THR A 52 -12.72 -15.51 -30.15
CA THR A 52 -12.35 -16.65 -30.98
C THR A 52 -13.53 -17.60 -31.07
N THR A 53 -13.56 -18.50 -32.05
CA THR A 53 -14.61 -19.49 -32.19
C THR A 53 -14.80 -20.42 -30.99
N ARG A 54 -13.84 -20.43 -30.06
CA ARG A 54 -13.81 -21.30 -28.87
C ARG A 54 -13.74 -20.60 -27.52
N ARG A 55 -13.32 -19.33 -27.46
CA ARG A 55 -13.13 -18.60 -26.18
C ARG A 55 -13.39 -17.11 -26.31
N VAL A 56 -13.84 -16.52 -25.23
CA VAL A 56 -13.96 -15.08 -25.03
C VAL A 56 -12.84 -14.64 -24.09
N LYS A 57 -12.07 -13.64 -24.47
CA LYS A 57 -11.00 -13.05 -23.62
C LYS A 57 -11.16 -11.56 -23.57
N LEU A 58 -10.69 -10.94 -22.48
CA LEU A 58 -10.58 -9.48 -22.38
C LEU A 58 -9.46 -8.95 -23.28
N THR A 59 -9.69 -7.79 -23.90
CA THR A 59 -8.62 -6.96 -24.47
C THR A 59 -7.88 -6.23 -23.34
N PRO A 60 -6.73 -5.57 -23.57
CA PRO A 60 -6.12 -4.67 -22.57
C PRO A 60 -7.10 -3.58 -22.08
N GLU A 61 -7.83 -2.95 -23.01
CA GLU A 61 -8.89 -1.98 -22.72
C GLU A 61 -10.05 -2.63 -21.96
N GLY A 62 -10.41 -3.85 -22.35
CA GLY A 62 -11.42 -4.66 -21.65
C GLY A 62 -11.03 -4.97 -20.22
N MET A 63 -9.77 -5.27 -19.95
CA MET A 63 -9.27 -5.48 -18.59
C MET A 63 -9.40 -4.22 -17.75
N THR A 64 -8.97 -3.08 -18.29
CA THR A 64 -9.11 -1.78 -17.61
C THR A 64 -10.57 -1.46 -17.33
N TYR A 65 -11.45 -1.62 -18.33
CA TYR A 65 -12.87 -1.37 -18.17
C TYR A 65 -13.53 -2.33 -17.18
N TYR A 66 -13.14 -3.62 -17.18
CA TYR A 66 -13.62 -4.64 -16.25
C TYR A 66 -13.38 -4.21 -14.79
N GLN A 67 -12.16 -3.79 -14.46
CA GLN A 67 -11.82 -3.35 -13.11
C GLN A 67 -12.65 -2.13 -12.70
N ARG A 68 -12.70 -1.10 -13.55
CA ARG A 68 -13.44 0.13 -13.28
C ARG A 68 -14.96 -0.08 -13.20
N ALA A 69 -15.51 -0.94 -14.04
CA ALA A 69 -16.93 -1.27 -14.02
C ALA A 69 -17.31 -2.01 -12.72
N LYS A 70 -16.47 -2.91 -12.22
CA LYS A 70 -16.68 -3.55 -10.91
C LYS A 70 -16.71 -2.53 -9.78
N ASP A 71 -15.80 -1.56 -9.78
CA ASP A 71 -15.77 -0.48 -8.78
C ASP A 71 -17.06 0.35 -8.81
N VAL A 72 -17.52 0.72 -10.02
CA VAL A 72 -18.77 1.49 -10.19
C VAL A 72 -19.98 0.71 -9.68
N LEU A 73 -20.10 -0.57 -10.02
CA LEU A 73 -21.22 -1.40 -9.56
C LEU A 73 -21.18 -1.65 -8.06
N SER A 74 -19.99 -1.79 -7.47
CA SER A 74 -19.82 -1.87 -6.02
C SER A 74 -20.27 -0.60 -5.33
N ASN A 75 -19.87 0.58 -5.84
CA ASN A 75 -20.29 1.87 -5.30
C ASN A 75 -21.82 2.08 -5.43
N LEU A 76 -22.42 1.60 -6.51
CA LEU A 76 -23.88 1.64 -6.68
C LEU A 76 -24.60 0.76 -5.64
N SER A 77 -24.10 -0.45 -5.41
CA SER A 77 -24.63 -1.34 -4.36
C SER A 77 -24.48 -0.74 -2.96
N GLU A 78 -23.39 -0.01 -2.68
CA GLU A 78 -23.23 0.72 -1.42
C GLU A 78 -24.27 1.85 -1.28
N LEU A 79 -24.57 2.56 -2.38
CA LEU A 79 -25.59 3.61 -2.39
C LEU A 79 -26.97 3.04 -2.04
N ASP A 80 -27.33 1.90 -2.63
CA ASP A 80 -28.57 1.21 -2.33
C ASP A 80 -28.62 0.72 -0.86
N GLY A 81 -27.46 0.30 -0.34
CA GLY A 81 -27.31 -0.15 1.05
C GLY A 81 -27.35 0.97 2.11
N LEU A 82 -27.18 2.25 1.74
CA LEU A 82 -27.23 3.37 2.70
C LEU A 82 -28.56 3.48 3.44
N PHE A 83 -29.64 3.04 2.84
CA PHE A 83 -31.00 3.11 3.36
C PHE A 83 -31.50 1.78 3.95
N GLN A 84 -30.70 0.71 3.84
CA GLN A 84 -31.00 -0.59 4.45
C GLN A 84 -30.38 -0.63 5.85
N GLN A 85 -31.19 -0.87 6.87
CA GLN A 85 -30.75 -0.90 8.28
C GLN A 85 -29.85 -2.07 8.66
N ASP A 86 -29.66 -3.06 7.77
CA ASP A 86 -28.79 -4.20 8.01
C ASP A 86 -27.33 -3.84 7.72
N ALA A 87 -26.65 -3.37 8.78
CA ALA A 87 -25.23 -2.97 8.77
C ALA A 87 -24.22 -4.11 8.47
N THR A 88 -24.70 -5.31 8.15
CA THR A 88 -23.88 -6.53 8.11
C THR A 88 -23.30 -6.89 6.74
N SER A 89 -23.63 -6.19 5.66
CA SER A 89 -23.20 -6.57 4.33
C SER A 89 -22.38 -5.53 3.58
N ILE A 90 -21.32 -5.00 4.25
CA ILE A 90 -20.33 -4.21 3.50
C ILE A 90 -19.50 -5.18 2.69
N SER A 91 -19.54 -4.99 1.37
CA SER A 91 -18.85 -5.87 0.43
C SER A 91 -18.12 -5.05 -0.65
N GLY A 92 -17.26 -5.74 -1.38
CA GLY A 92 -16.55 -5.19 -2.52
C GLY A 92 -15.05 -5.12 -2.33
N LYS A 93 -14.36 -4.66 -3.38
CA LYS A 93 -12.91 -4.60 -3.44
C LYS A 93 -12.39 -3.35 -2.74
N LEU A 94 -11.34 -3.54 -1.93
CA LEU A 94 -10.59 -2.48 -1.26
C LEU A 94 -9.12 -2.60 -1.68
N ARG A 95 -8.60 -1.59 -2.35
CA ARG A 95 -7.22 -1.56 -2.85
C ARG A 95 -6.39 -0.58 -2.04
N ILE A 96 -5.37 -1.09 -1.38
CA ILE A 96 -4.49 -0.27 -0.54
C ILE A 96 -3.03 -0.47 -0.90
N ASP A 97 -2.20 0.55 -0.65
CA ASP A 97 -0.75 0.42 -0.71
C ASP A 97 -0.13 0.95 0.59
N ILE A 98 0.87 0.22 1.09
CA ILE A 98 1.51 0.48 2.39
C ILE A 98 3.00 0.10 2.32
N PRO A 99 3.93 0.87 2.93
CA PRO A 99 5.33 0.50 2.96
C PRO A 99 5.55 -0.90 3.54
N PRO A 100 6.42 -1.75 2.93
CA PRO A 100 6.59 -3.16 3.29
C PRO A 100 6.88 -3.38 4.78
N GLY A 101 7.76 -2.58 5.37
CA GLY A 101 8.09 -2.69 6.79
C GLY A 101 6.90 -2.43 7.72
N ILE A 102 6.00 -1.52 7.36
CA ILE A 102 4.77 -1.22 8.11
C ILE A 102 3.73 -2.31 7.88
N ALA A 103 3.56 -2.76 6.63
CA ALA A 103 2.67 -3.88 6.31
C ALA A 103 2.99 -5.09 7.17
N LYS A 104 4.26 -5.50 7.20
CA LYS A 104 4.75 -6.67 7.93
C LYS A 104 4.63 -6.54 9.45
N SER A 105 4.96 -5.37 9.99
CA SER A 105 5.08 -5.19 11.43
C SER A 105 3.79 -4.76 12.11
N LEU A 106 2.86 -4.13 11.40
CA LEU A 106 1.64 -3.54 11.97
C LEU A 106 0.36 -4.10 11.35
N LEU A 107 0.25 -4.05 10.01
CA LEU A 107 -1.01 -4.35 9.35
C LEU A 107 -1.31 -5.84 9.32
N LEU A 108 -0.42 -6.63 8.71
CA LEU A 108 -0.66 -8.06 8.47
C LEU A 108 -0.92 -8.89 9.73
N PRO A 109 -0.22 -8.66 10.87
CA PRO A 109 -0.49 -9.40 12.10
C PRO A 109 -1.90 -9.19 12.68
N ARG A 110 -2.53 -8.06 12.35
CA ARG A 110 -3.86 -7.66 12.87
C ARG A 110 -4.96 -7.73 11.81
N LEU A 111 -4.61 -7.92 10.54
CA LEU A 111 -5.54 -7.82 9.41
C LEU A 111 -6.71 -8.82 9.47
N SER A 112 -6.49 -9.99 10.07
CA SER A 112 -7.54 -10.97 10.28
C SER A 112 -8.71 -10.42 11.10
N GLU A 113 -8.47 -9.51 12.05
CA GLU A 113 -9.51 -8.88 12.87
C GLU A 113 -10.51 -8.10 11.99
N PHE A 114 -9.98 -7.35 11.02
CA PHE A 114 -10.79 -6.59 10.07
C PHE A 114 -11.55 -7.49 9.09
N LEU A 115 -10.86 -8.45 8.50
CA LEU A 115 -11.45 -9.33 7.49
C LEU A 115 -12.53 -10.26 8.06
N TYR A 116 -12.38 -10.74 9.31
CA TYR A 116 -13.42 -11.53 9.97
C TYR A 116 -14.66 -10.70 10.32
N GLN A 117 -14.49 -9.42 10.66
CA GLN A 117 -15.62 -8.52 10.89
C GLN A 117 -16.35 -8.12 9.60
N HIS A 118 -15.63 -8.15 8.46
CA HIS A 118 -16.14 -7.72 7.16
C HIS A 118 -15.88 -8.75 6.06
N PRO A 119 -16.52 -9.95 6.13
CA PRO A 119 -16.24 -11.06 5.22
C PRO A 119 -16.59 -10.80 3.75
N GLY A 120 -17.38 -9.74 3.48
CA GLY A 120 -17.71 -9.32 2.11
C GLY A 120 -16.63 -8.43 1.46
N ILE A 121 -15.59 -8.02 2.21
CA ILE A 121 -14.51 -7.19 1.67
C ILE A 121 -13.42 -8.08 1.07
N GLU A 122 -13.10 -7.83 -0.19
CA GLU A 122 -11.92 -8.38 -0.88
C GLU A 122 -10.79 -7.34 -0.83
N LEU A 123 -9.77 -7.58 -0.01
CA LEU A 123 -8.64 -6.67 0.14
C LEU A 123 -7.52 -7.01 -0.84
N GLU A 124 -7.14 -6.04 -1.68
CA GLU A 124 -5.90 -6.05 -2.45
C GLU A 124 -4.84 -5.19 -1.77
N LEU A 125 -3.82 -5.85 -1.26
CA LEU A 125 -2.70 -5.21 -0.59
C LEU A 125 -1.50 -5.11 -1.51
N SER A 126 -1.10 -3.90 -1.82
CA SER A 126 0.17 -3.58 -2.49
C SER A 126 1.19 -3.08 -1.47
N SER A 127 2.47 -3.28 -1.74
CA SER A 127 3.53 -2.80 -0.85
C SER A 127 4.71 -2.25 -1.63
N HIS A 128 4.93 -0.92 -1.53
CA HIS A 128 6.04 -0.25 -2.17
C HIS A 128 6.69 0.76 -1.23
N ASP A 129 8.03 0.86 -1.30
CA ASP A 129 8.80 1.91 -0.63
C ASP A 129 8.81 3.23 -1.42
N ARG A 130 8.56 3.17 -2.72
CA ARG A 130 8.44 4.36 -3.58
C ARG A 130 7.00 4.91 -3.58
N PRO A 131 6.82 6.20 -3.78
CA PRO A 131 5.48 6.75 -4.02
C PRO A 131 4.80 6.07 -5.21
N VAL A 132 3.50 5.78 -5.07
CA VAL A 132 2.62 5.29 -6.15
C VAL A 132 1.69 6.42 -6.57
N ASP A 133 1.22 6.38 -7.81
CA ASP A 133 0.18 7.28 -8.28
C ASP A 133 -1.20 6.74 -7.85
N ILE A 134 -1.73 7.31 -6.76
CA ILE A 134 -2.97 6.86 -6.13
C ILE A 134 -4.14 6.88 -7.12
N LEU A 135 -4.21 7.92 -7.95
CA LEU A 135 -5.31 8.13 -8.89
C LEU A 135 -5.20 7.21 -10.10
N HIS A 136 -4.01 7.14 -10.69
CA HIS A 136 -3.76 6.34 -11.88
C HIS A 136 -3.82 4.84 -11.57
N ASP A 137 -3.19 4.41 -10.47
CA ASP A 137 -3.11 3.00 -10.07
C ASP A 137 -4.42 2.51 -9.43
N GLY A 138 -5.33 3.45 -9.10
CA GLY A 138 -6.67 3.15 -8.60
C GLY A 138 -6.70 2.61 -7.18
N PHE A 139 -5.80 3.08 -6.32
CA PHE A 139 -5.86 2.80 -4.90
C PHE A 139 -6.99 3.58 -4.22
N ASP A 140 -7.69 2.94 -3.29
CA ASP A 140 -8.71 3.59 -2.46
C ASP A 140 -8.07 4.46 -1.37
N CYS A 141 -7.01 3.96 -0.76
CA CYS A 141 -6.14 4.72 0.14
C CYS A 141 -4.73 4.12 0.17
N VAL A 142 -3.77 4.93 0.59
CA VAL A 142 -2.38 4.49 0.77
C VAL A 142 -1.83 5.01 2.09
N ILE A 143 -0.91 4.27 2.69
CA ILE A 143 -0.14 4.71 3.84
C ILE A 143 1.21 5.22 3.34
N ARG A 144 1.62 6.39 3.81
CA ARG A 144 2.87 7.03 3.40
C ARG A 144 3.65 7.55 4.58
N THR A 145 4.97 7.50 4.44
CA THR A 145 5.93 8.07 5.38
C THR A 145 6.61 9.28 4.76
N GLY A 146 6.96 10.28 5.58
CA GLY A 146 7.69 11.46 5.16
C GLY A 146 6.85 12.49 4.41
N ALA A 147 7.46 13.16 3.41
CA ALA A 147 6.81 14.18 2.61
C ALA A 147 5.66 13.59 1.74
N LEU A 148 4.58 14.35 1.63
CA LEU A 148 3.35 13.92 0.96
C LEU A 148 3.20 14.63 -0.40
N PRO A 149 2.53 13.99 -1.39
CA PRO A 149 2.16 14.66 -2.63
C PRO A 149 1.14 15.78 -2.36
N GLU A 150 1.23 16.88 -3.12
CA GLU A 150 0.44 18.10 -2.86
C GLU A 150 -0.90 18.14 -3.63
N ASP A 151 -1.04 17.45 -4.77
CA ASP A 151 -2.18 17.63 -5.67
C ASP A 151 -3.18 16.45 -5.69
N GLY A 152 -4.47 16.79 -5.63
CA GLY A 152 -5.57 15.86 -5.90
C GLY A 152 -5.83 14.79 -4.83
N VAL A 153 -5.16 14.86 -3.67
CA VAL A 153 -5.29 13.92 -2.58
C VAL A 153 -5.51 14.61 -1.23
N ILE A 154 -6.12 13.91 -0.31
CA ILE A 154 -6.24 14.31 1.09
C ILE A 154 -5.28 13.46 1.91
N ALA A 155 -4.47 14.12 2.73
CA ALA A 155 -3.57 13.48 3.67
C ALA A 155 -4.08 13.66 5.11
N ARG A 156 -4.32 12.55 5.79
CA ARG A 156 -4.69 12.51 7.20
C ARG A 156 -3.51 12.01 8.03
N PRO A 157 -2.91 12.82 8.89
CA PRO A 157 -1.86 12.36 9.79
C PRO A 157 -2.35 11.22 10.66
N LEU A 158 -1.54 10.17 10.80
CA LEU A 158 -1.77 9.06 11.73
C LEU A 158 -0.94 9.24 13.00
N GLY A 159 0.29 9.76 12.89
CA GLY A 159 1.24 9.98 13.98
C GLY A 159 2.68 9.94 13.48
N LYS A 160 3.61 9.68 14.38
CA LYS A 160 5.04 9.61 14.08
C LYS A 160 5.64 8.28 14.52
N LEU A 161 6.57 7.76 13.75
CA LEU A 161 7.32 6.55 14.04
C LEU A 161 8.67 6.93 14.65
N THR A 162 8.93 6.50 15.89
CA THR A 162 10.25 6.68 16.52
C THR A 162 11.32 5.98 15.71
N MET A 163 12.40 6.70 15.37
CA MET A 163 13.56 6.15 14.67
C MET A 163 14.58 5.59 15.66
N VAL A 164 15.30 4.55 15.25
CA VAL A 164 16.42 3.97 16.00
C VAL A 164 17.60 3.71 15.08
N ASN A 165 18.79 3.78 15.66
CA ASN A 165 20.02 3.37 15.02
C ASN A 165 20.39 1.99 15.54
N CYS A 166 20.67 1.05 14.68
CA CYS A 166 21.03 -0.29 15.14
C CYS A 166 22.02 -0.99 14.20
N ALA A 167 22.73 -1.94 14.76
CA ALA A 167 23.64 -2.81 14.04
C ALA A 167 23.58 -4.22 14.60
N SER A 168 24.03 -5.21 13.83
CA SER A 168 24.11 -6.59 14.32
C SER A 168 25.26 -6.77 15.31
N PRO A 169 25.14 -7.72 16.27
CA PRO A 169 26.26 -8.06 17.18
C PRO A 169 27.55 -8.39 16.44
N HIS A 170 27.42 -9.10 15.31
CA HIS A 170 28.57 -9.47 14.46
C HIS A 170 29.32 -8.23 13.96
N TYR A 171 28.58 -7.21 13.49
CA TYR A 171 29.16 -5.96 13.05
C TYR A 171 29.89 -5.26 14.21
N LEU A 172 29.23 -5.13 15.38
CA LEU A 172 29.76 -4.44 16.53
C LEU A 172 30.98 -5.13 17.16
N THR A 173 31.04 -6.46 17.11
CA THR A 173 32.22 -7.21 17.55
C THR A 173 33.44 -6.90 16.68
N ARG A 174 33.24 -6.66 15.38
CA ARG A 174 34.32 -6.41 14.43
C ARG A 174 34.78 -4.94 14.40
N PHE A 175 33.83 -4.00 14.51
CA PHE A 175 34.10 -2.57 14.29
C PHE A 175 33.96 -1.71 15.55
N GLY A 176 33.55 -2.30 16.67
CA GLY A 176 33.29 -1.57 17.92
C GLY A 176 31.94 -0.89 17.97
N TYR A 177 31.69 -0.23 19.11
CA TYR A 177 30.46 0.53 19.38
C TYR A 177 30.74 2.02 19.18
N PRO A 178 30.05 2.71 18.26
CA PRO A 178 30.18 4.17 18.16
C PRO A 178 29.62 4.82 19.43
N GLN A 179 30.36 5.80 19.98
CA GLN A 179 30.00 6.55 21.19
C GLN A 179 29.37 7.92 20.84
N SER A 180 29.72 8.44 19.67
CA SER A 180 29.27 9.74 19.16
C SER A 180 29.08 9.69 17.65
N PRO A 181 28.35 10.64 17.05
CA PRO A 181 28.22 10.75 15.59
C PRO A 181 29.55 10.94 14.85
N ASP A 182 30.58 11.50 15.51
CA ASP A 182 31.91 11.70 14.91
C ASP A 182 32.61 10.38 14.63
N ASP A 183 32.32 9.33 15.41
CA ASP A 183 32.87 7.97 15.22
C ASP A 183 32.36 7.32 13.92
N LEU A 184 31.25 7.80 13.35
CA LEU A 184 30.65 7.26 12.13
C LEU A 184 31.53 7.39 10.89
N THR A 185 32.56 8.22 10.93
CA THR A 185 33.60 8.30 9.89
C THR A 185 34.37 7.00 9.74
N SER A 186 34.52 6.22 10.83
CA SER A 186 35.18 4.92 10.88
C SER A 186 34.19 3.74 10.77
N HIS A 187 32.88 4.00 10.73
CA HIS A 187 31.85 2.99 10.61
C HIS A 187 31.22 2.95 9.23
N ALA A 188 30.79 1.76 8.80
CA ALA A 188 29.96 1.60 7.62
C ALA A 188 28.51 1.86 7.96
N ILE A 189 27.85 2.72 7.18
CA ILE A 189 26.39 2.94 7.21
C ILE A 189 25.80 2.32 5.96
N VAL A 190 24.77 1.50 6.11
CA VAL A 190 23.91 1.13 4.99
C VAL A 190 23.05 2.33 4.67
N ARG A 191 23.02 2.75 3.42
CA ARG A 191 22.23 3.92 2.99
C ARG A 191 20.90 3.47 2.43
N TYR A 192 19.85 4.18 2.79
CA TYR A 192 18.53 3.98 2.21
C TYR A 192 18.11 5.21 1.38
N THR A 193 17.57 4.96 0.20
CA THR A 193 16.94 5.97 -0.63
C THR A 193 15.83 5.35 -1.46
N PRO A 194 14.61 5.92 -1.54
CA PRO A 194 13.55 5.38 -2.39
C PRO A 194 13.89 5.42 -3.89
N HIS A 195 14.82 6.29 -4.30
CA HIS A 195 15.28 6.45 -5.68
C HIS A 195 16.79 6.26 -5.78
N LEU A 196 17.24 5.20 -6.46
CA LEU A 196 18.66 4.99 -6.73
C LEU A 196 19.20 6.11 -7.64
N GLY A 197 20.48 6.46 -7.44
CA GLY A 197 21.11 7.56 -8.14
C GLY A 197 21.07 8.91 -7.40
N VAL A 198 20.25 9.02 -6.36
CA VAL A 198 20.28 10.14 -5.42
C VAL A 198 21.22 9.79 -4.27
N HIS A 199 22.20 10.67 -4.01
CA HIS A 199 23.10 10.48 -2.88
C HIS A 199 22.40 10.92 -1.58
N PRO A 200 22.23 10.01 -0.59
CA PRO A 200 21.74 10.38 0.73
C PRO A 200 22.68 11.39 1.41
N LEU A 201 22.10 12.33 2.16
CA LEU A 201 22.86 13.40 2.82
C LEU A 201 23.82 12.88 3.90
N GLY A 202 23.62 11.68 4.40
CA GLY A 202 24.46 11.06 5.43
C GLY A 202 23.64 10.42 6.54
N PHE A 203 24.21 10.35 7.73
CA PHE A 203 23.54 9.89 8.94
C PHE A 203 22.82 11.07 9.62
N GLU A 204 21.52 10.91 9.83
CA GLU A 204 20.67 11.96 10.37
C GLU A 204 20.67 11.97 11.89
N VAL A 205 20.79 13.15 12.50
CA VAL A 205 20.61 13.34 13.93
C VAL A 205 19.68 14.52 14.17
N ALA A 206 18.59 14.27 14.87
CA ALA A 206 17.69 15.32 15.34
C ALA A 206 18.31 16.05 16.52
N SER A 207 18.24 17.37 16.51
CA SER A 207 18.69 18.24 17.62
C SER A 207 17.67 19.35 17.87
N VAL A 208 17.84 20.07 18.98
CA VAL A 208 17.01 21.24 19.30
C VAL A 208 17.15 22.38 18.27
N ASN A 209 18.25 22.40 17.53
CA ASN A 209 18.53 23.37 16.47
C ASN A 209 18.15 22.87 15.06
N GLY A 210 17.43 21.75 14.95
CA GLY A 210 17.06 21.13 13.70
C GLY A 210 17.88 19.86 13.38
N VAL A 211 17.77 19.38 12.15
CA VAL A 211 18.44 18.16 11.68
C VAL A 211 19.89 18.44 11.33
N GLN A 212 20.78 17.60 11.83
CA GLN A 212 22.19 17.58 11.47
C GLN A 212 22.52 16.31 10.68
N TRP A 213 23.42 16.43 9.70
CA TRP A 213 23.83 15.33 8.85
C TRP A 213 25.33 15.04 9.03
N PHE A 214 25.63 13.82 9.42
CA PHE A 214 27.02 13.39 9.64
C PHE A 214 27.48 12.54 8.44
N LYS A 215 28.70 12.84 7.98
CA LYS A 215 29.35 12.02 6.96
C LYS A 215 29.69 10.66 7.55
N SER A 216 29.45 9.63 6.76
CA SER A 216 29.68 8.25 7.17
C SER A 216 30.31 7.44 6.04
N GLY A 217 31.08 6.42 6.40
CA GLY A 217 31.52 5.38 5.48
C GLY A 217 30.35 4.54 4.99
N GLY A 218 30.64 3.62 4.07
CA GLY A 218 29.69 2.62 3.60
C GLY A 218 29.66 2.51 2.09
N MET A 219 29.49 1.28 1.60
CA MET A 219 29.53 0.94 0.18
C MET A 219 28.17 0.47 -0.35
N LEU A 220 27.16 0.32 0.52
CA LEU A 220 25.86 -0.21 0.15
C LEU A 220 24.78 0.86 0.25
N THR A 221 24.05 1.06 -0.84
CA THR A 221 22.81 1.84 -0.90
C THR A 221 21.70 0.94 -1.41
N VAL A 222 20.56 0.95 -0.74
CA VAL A 222 19.37 0.17 -1.08
C VAL A 222 18.14 1.07 -1.22
N ASN A 223 17.15 0.61 -1.99
CA ASN A 223 15.87 1.31 -2.20
C ASN A 223 14.66 0.51 -1.69
N SER A 224 14.93 -0.54 -0.92
CA SER A 224 13.90 -1.37 -0.30
C SER A 224 14.14 -1.43 1.21
N SER A 225 13.09 -1.16 1.99
CA SER A 225 13.13 -1.23 3.45
C SER A 225 13.43 -2.65 3.96
N GLU A 226 12.99 -3.69 3.24
CA GLU A 226 13.30 -5.09 3.54
C GLU A 226 14.80 -5.39 3.33
N ASN A 227 15.38 -4.96 2.21
CA ASN A 227 16.81 -5.09 1.96
C ASN A 227 17.63 -4.28 2.94
N TYR A 228 17.13 -3.12 3.35
CA TYR A 228 17.76 -2.27 4.36
C TYR A 228 17.88 -2.98 5.72
N LEU A 229 16.77 -3.54 6.20
CA LEU A 229 16.75 -4.34 7.43
C LEU A 229 17.66 -5.57 7.31
N THR A 230 17.57 -6.29 6.19
CA THR A 230 18.38 -7.50 5.95
C THR A 230 19.87 -7.19 5.93
N ALA A 231 20.27 -6.07 5.33
CA ALA A 231 21.66 -5.62 5.32
C ALA A 231 22.19 -5.33 6.74
N GLY A 232 21.38 -4.66 7.58
CA GLY A 232 21.69 -4.43 9.00
C GLY A 232 21.88 -5.74 9.77
N LEU A 233 20.95 -6.70 9.61
CA LEU A 233 21.02 -8.04 10.21
C LEU A 233 22.24 -8.84 9.74
N ALA A 234 22.60 -8.71 8.47
CA ALA A 234 23.78 -9.37 7.89
C ALA A 234 25.12 -8.73 8.30
N GLY A 235 25.10 -7.63 9.06
CA GLY A 235 26.31 -6.98 9.54
C GLY A 235 27.03 -6.13 8.51
N LEU A 236 26.31 -5.61 7.50
CA LEU A 236 26.89 -4.76 6.45
C LEU A 236 27.09 -3.30 6.92
N GLY A 237 26.56 -2.96 8.07
CA GLY A 237 26.71 -1.62 8.64
C GLY A 237 25.60 -1.25 9.63
N ILE A 238 25.65 -0.02 10.10
CA ILE A 238 24.62 0.60 10.95
C ILE A 238 23.46 1.04 10.06
N ILE A 239 22.24 0.86 10.54
CA ILE A 239 20.99 1.30 9.87
C ILE A 239 20.21 2.25 10.78
N GLN A 240 19.53 3.25 10.17
CA GLN A 240 18.56 4.13 10.81
C GLN A 240 17.15 3.75 10.33
N ILE A 241 16.33 3.22 11.20
CA ILE A 241 15.07 2.57 10.79
C ILE A 241 13.99 2.83 11.82
N PRO A 242 12.69 2.85 11.45
CA PRO A 242 11.62 2.89 12.43
C PRO A 242 11.72 1.73 13.43
N ARG A 243 11.65 2.05 14.73
CA ARG A 243 11.75 1.06 15.83
C ARG A 243 10.80 -0.11 15.65
N ILE A 244 9.60 0.16 15.12
CA ILE A 244 8.58 -0.85 14.89
C ILE A 244 9.06 -1.96 13.93
N ALA A 245 9.79 -1.61 12.88
CA ALA A 245 10.29 -2.55 11.88
C ALA A 245 11.38 -3.50 12.43
N VAL A 246 12.05 -3.12 13.51
CA VAL A 246 13.16 -3.88 14.12
C VAL A 246 12.85 -4.39 15.52
N ARG A 247 11.62 -4.18 16.03
CA ARG A 247 11.23 -4.51 17.41
C ARG A 247 11.55 -5.95 17.80
N GLU A 248 11.25 -6.89 16.92
CA GLU A 248 11.54 -8.31 17.15
C GLU A 248 13.03 -8.63 17.09
N ALA A 249 13.76 -8.00 16.15
CA ALA A 249 15.20 -8.19 16.01
C ALA A 249 15.96 -7.64 17.22
N LEU A 250 15.52 -6.48 17.76
CA LEU A 250 16.07 -5.91 18.99
C LEU A 250 15.77 -6.80 20.21
N ARG A 251 14.51 -7.28 20.34
CA ARG A 251 14.13 -8.17 21.46
C ARG A 251 14.88 -9.50 21.41
N ALA A 252 15.13 -10.03 20.25
CA ALA A 252 15.86 -11.28 20.04
C ALA A 252 17.38 -11.10 20.06
N GLY A 253 17.92 -9.89 20.30
CA GLY A 253 19.35 -9.60 20.30
C GLY A 253 20.02 -9.75 18.94
N ARG A 254 19.27 -9.85 17.85
CA ARG A 254 19.82 -9.90 16.47
C ARG A 254 20.26 -8.54 15.97
N LEU A 255 19.72 -7.47 16.52
CA LEU A 255 20.18 -6.10 16.39
C LEU A 255 20.37 -5.51 17.77
N ILE A 256 21.33 -4.60 17.89
CA ILE A 256 21.61 -3.83 19.11
C ILE A 256 21.47 -2.36 18.76
N GLU A 257 20.74 -1.61 19.58
CA GLU A 257 20.63 -0.16 19.44
C GLU A 257 21.97 0.50 19.74
N VAL A 258 22.39 1.41 18.88
CA VAL A 258 23.61 2.22 19.01
C VAL A 258 23.23 3.69 18.95
N LEU A 259 24.03 4.56 19.56
CA LEU A 259 23.80 6.01 19.58
C LEU A 259 22.36 6.38 19.98
N PRO A 260 21.82 5.90 21.11
CA PRO A 260 20.42 6.12 21.47
C PRO A 260 20.09 7.60 21.74
N GLY A 261 21.09 8.44 22.04
CA GLY A 261 20.95 9.89 22.18
C GLY A 261 21.00 10.68 20.86
N TYR A 262 21.25 9.99 19.73
CA TYR A 262 21.49 10.62 18.42
C TYR A 262 20.60 9.99 17.35
N ARG A 263 19.29 10.02 17.57
CA ARG A 263 18.31 9.45 16.64
C ARG A 263 17.96 10.46 15.54
N ALA A 264 17.50 9.96 14.41
CA ALA A 264 16.86 10.76 13.38
C ALA A 264 15.52 11.34 13.88
N GLU A 265 15.01 12.36 13.19
CA GLU A 265 13.65 12.84 13.46
C GLU A 265 12.62 11.73 13.34
N PRO A 266 11.59 11.74 14.20
CA PRO A 266 10.49 10.79 14.08
C PRO A 266 9.82 10.90 12.69
N LEU A 267 9.69 9.77 12.02
CA LEU A 267 9.18 9.70 10.67
C LEU A 267 7.65 9.86 10.66
N SER A 268 7.14 10.93 10.06
CA SER A 268 5.69 11.16 9.95
C SER A 268 5.02 10.04 9.14
N LEU A 269 3.87 9.59 9.64
CA LEU A 269 3.02 8.59 8.99
C LEU A 269 1.67 9.21 8.68
N SER A 270 1.22 9.08 7.44
CA SER A 270 -0.06 9.62 6.99
C SER A 270 -0.83 8.60 6.17
N LEU A 271 -2.14 8.68 6.27
CA LEU A 271 -3.07 8.00 5.40
C LEU A 271 -3.49 8.98 4.31
N VAL A 272 -3.30 8.59 3.06
CA VAL A 272 -3.53 9.44 1.89
C VAL A 272 -4.57 8.78 1.00
N TYR A 273 -5.54 9.56 0.51
CA TYR A 273 -6.63 9.08 -0.32
C TYR A 273 -7.08 10.15 -1.31
N PRO A 274 -7.72 9.76 -2.44
CA PRO A 274 -8.19 10.72 -3.44
C PRO A 274 -9.14 11.76 -2.86
N GLN A 275 -9.02 13.01 -3.30
CA GLN A 275 -9.96 14.07 -2.96
C GLN A 275 -11.30 13.82 -3.69
N ARG A 276 -12.18 13.04 -3.07
CA ARG A 276 -13.54 12.77 -3.53
C ARG A 276 -14.52 13.41 -2.56
N ARG A 277 -15.71 13.78 -3.06
CA ARG A 277 -16.76 14.35 -2.19
C ARG A 277 -17.17 13.39 -1.09
N GLU A 278 -17.20 12.09 -1.40
CA GLU A 278 -17.57 11.05 -0.44
C GLU A 278 -16.66 9.83 -0.65
N LEU A 279 -16.16 9.29 0.45
CA LEU A 279 -15.46 8.01 0.46
C LEU A 279 -16.47 6.89 0.64
N SER A 280 -16.25 5.77 -0.02
CA SER A 280 -17.08 4.59 0.18
C SER A 280 -17.04 4.13 1.65
N ARG A 281 -18.12 3.49 2.11
CA ARG A 281 -18.24 3.03 3.50
C ARG A 281 -17.13 2.03 3.87
N ARG A 282 -16.75 1.13 2.94
CA ARG A 282 -15.67 0.17 3.16
C ARG A 282 -14.30 0.83 3.37
N VAL A 283 -14.01 1.90 2.61
CA VAL A 283 -12.76 2.68 2.77
C VAL A 283 -12.75 3.37 4.13
N ASN A 284 -13.86 4.04 4.50
CA ASN A 284 -13.98 4.71 5.80
C ASN A 284 -13.79 3.74 6.97
N LEU A 285 -14.40 2.56 6.92
CA LEU A 285 -14.26 1.53 7.96
C LEU A 285 -12.82 1.04 8.09
N PHE A 286 -12.18 0.74 6.95
CA PHE A 286 -10.78 0.33 6.95
C PHE A 286 -9.87 1.41 7.54
N MET A 287 -10.07 2.66 7.14
CA MET A 287 -9.30 3.80 7.64
C MET A 287 -9.48 4.00 9.15
N GLN A 288 -10.69 3.83 9.67
CA GLN A 288 -10.97 3.93 11.11
C GLN A 288 -10.33 2.79 11.89
N TRP A 289 -10.48 1.55 11.40
CA TRP A 289 -9.83 0.38 12.00
C TRP A 289 -8.32 0.53 12.00
N LEU A 290 -7.72 0.89 10.85
CA LEU A 290 -6.28 1.10 10.71
C LEU A 290 -5.76 2.19 11.66
N ALA A 291 -6.45 3.33 11.74
CA ALA A 291 -6.08 4.40 12.67
C ALA A 291 -6.14 3.93 14.14
N GLY A 292 -7.08 3.05 14.49
CA GLY A 292 -7.14 2.40 15.79
C GLY A 292 -5.92 1.51 16.06
N VAL A 293 -5.60 0.63 15.12
CA VAL A 293 -4.42 -0.24 15.20
C VAL A 293 -3.13 0.57 15.33
N MET A 294 -3.01 1.63 14.55
CA MET A 294 -1.80 2.47 14.53
C MET A 294 -1.55 3.21 15.85
N LYS A 295 -2.60 3.64 16.57
CA LYS A 295 -2.46 4.35 17.86
C LYS A 295 -1.65 3.60 18.91
N GLU A 296 -1.62 2.27 18.86
CA GLU A 296 -0.86 1.45 19.81
C GLU A 296 0.66 1.52 19.56
N TYR A 297 1.09 2.06 18.44
CA TYR A 297 2.47 1.99 17.95
C TYR A 297 3.07 3.36 17.57
N LEU A 298 2.26 4.40 17.58
CA LEU A 298 2.67 5.76 17.21
C LEU A 298 2.74 6.64 18.45
N ASP A 299 3.72 7.55 18.42
CA ASP A 299 3.88 8.63 19.41
C ASP A 299 3.01 9.83 19.04
#